data_a063f471a52aacfdea6e19d092300d83
#
_entry.id   a063f471a52aacfdea6e19d092300d83
#
_cell.length_a   1.000
_cell.length_b   1.000
_cell.length_c   1.000
_cell.angle_alpha   90.00
_cell.angle_beta   90.00
_cell.angle_gamma   90.00
#
_symmetry.space_group_name_H-M   'P 1'
#
loop_
_entity.id
_entity.type
_entity.pdbx_description
1 polymer ?
#
loop_
_entity_poly.entity_id
_entity_poly.type
_entity_poly.pdbx_seq_one_letter_code
_entity_poly.pdbx_strand_id
1 'polypeptide(L)'
;MAKPTVYLETTVIGYATSRASRDLLVAARQQITREWFACGAQAYQLFVSQLVVREASSGDEEAARARVALLAGLPLLAVTDAVGALAAELVGKGAIPPKAAEDALHIAVAAVHGVDFLLTWNCKHIANAAMRQAIERVCRDADYEPPVICTPEELTSDEED
;
A
#
# COMPACT_ATOMS: atom_id res chain seq x y z
N MET A 1 -13.45 15.39 13.93
CA MET A 1 -12.46 15.49 12.86
C MET A 1 -12.42 14.20 12.06
N ALA A 2 -12.23 14.31 10.76
CA ALA A 2 -12.12 13.13 9.91
C ALA A 2 -10.86 12.34 10.25
N LYS A 3 -10.95 11.01 10.21
CA LYS A 3 -9.78 10.13 10.39
C LYS A 3 -8.82 10.30 9.22
N PRO A 4 -7.51 10.22 9.46
CA PRO A 4 -6.54 10.15 8.36
C PRO A 4 -6.82 8.95 7.45
N THR A 5 -6.48 9.08 6.19
CA THR A 5 -6.76 8.07 5.17
C THR A 5 -5.52 7.20 4.90
N VAL A 6 -5.75 5.91 4.70
CA VAL A 6 -4.70 4.93 4.40
C VAL A 6 -5.10 4.12 3.18
N TYR A 7 -4.21 4.03 2.21
CA TYR A 7 -4.31 3.09 1.11
C TYR A 7 -3.51 1.84 1.45
N LEU A 8 -4.17 0.68 1.41
CA LEU A 8 -3.55 -0.61 1.70
C LEU A 8 -3.04 -1.25 0.41
N GLU A 9 -1.73 -1.36 0.27
CA GLU A 9 -1.13 -2.06 -0.85
C GLU A 9 -1.18 -3.57 -0.60
N THR A 10 -1.15 -4.37 -1.64
CA THR A 10 -1.44 -5.81 -1.63
C THR A 10 -0.59 -6.62 -0.66
N THR A 11 0.68 -6.24 -0.45
CA THR A 11 1.56 -6.98 0.47
C THR A 11 1.04 -6.95 1.92
N VAL A 12 0.39 -5.86 2.33
CA VAL A 12 -0.21 -5.74 3.66
C VAL A 12 -1.34 -6.76 3.82
N ILE A 13 -2.17 -6.89 2.81
CA ILE A 13 -3.26 -7.89 2.78
C ILE A 13 -2.69 -9.31 2.84
N GLY A 14 -1.64 -9.57 2.07
CA GLY A 14 -0.98 -10.87 2.04
C GLY A 14 -0.41 -11.28 3.40
N TYR A 15 0.33 -10.39 4.05
CA TYR A 15 0.91 -10.69 5.37
C TYR A 15 -0.16 -10.86 6.46
N ALA A 16 -1.27 -10.14 6.36
CA ALA A 16 -2.37 -10.26 7.33
C ALA A 16 -3.09 -11.62 7.26
N THR A 17 -3.10 -12.25 6.09
CA THR A 17 -3.94 -13.44 5.82
C THR A 17 -3.16 -14.73 5.59
N SER A 18 -1.86 -14.65 5.31
CA SER A 18 -1.06 -15.83 4.98
C SER A 18 -0.81 -16.73 6.20
N ARG A 19 -0.53 -18.01 5.91
CA ARG A 19 -0.14 -18.96 6.95
C ARG A 19 1.16 -18.53 7.61
N ALA A 20 1.31 -18.89 8.90
CA ALA A 20 2.52 -18.58 9.67
C ALA A 20 3.78 -19.07 8.94
N SER A 21 4.72 -18.17 8.71
CA SER A 21 5.98 -18.47 8.05
C SER A 21 7.00 -19.02 9.04
N ARG A 22 7.91 -19.87 8.55
CA ARG A 22 9.09 -20.30 9.29
C ARG A 22 10.25 -19.33 9.18
N ASP A 23 10.22 -18.44 8.18
CA ASP A 23 11.19 -17.36 8.05
C ASP A 23 10.91 -16.32 9.13
N LEU A 24 11.94 -16.00 9.93
CA LEU A 24 11.79 -15.11 11.09
C LEU A 24 11.35 -13.70 10.71
N LEU A 25 11.89 -13.17 9.62
CA LEU A 25 11.55 -11.82 9.17
C LEU A 25 10.10 -11.76 8.68
N VAL A 26 9.69 -12.73 7.88
CA VAL A 26 8.32 -12.84 7.36
C VAL A 26 7.34 -13.04 8.53
N ALA A 27 7.66 -13.93 9.47
CA ALA A 27 6.84 -14.19 10.64
C ALA A 27 6.63 -12.92 11.49
N ALA A 28 7.68 -12.13 11.68
CA ALA A 28 7.61 -10.86 12.39
C ALA A 28 6.68 -9.87 11.68
N ARG A 29 6.79 -9.74 10.36
CA ARG A 29 5.93 -8.85 9.57
C ARG A 29 4.46 -9.29 9.60
N GLN A 30 4.20 -10.60 9.54
CA GLN A 30 2.85 -11.15 9.69
C GLN A 30 2.25 -10.76 11.04
N GLN A 31 2.99 -10.90 12.12
CA GLN A 31 2.55 -10.55 13.46
C GLN A 31 2.26 -9.05 13.59
N ILE A 32 3.17 -8.21 13.15
CA ILE A 32 3.02 -6.75 13.16
C ILE A 32 1.77 -6.33 12.37
N THR A 33 1.56 -6.93 11.20
CA THR A 33 0.42 -6.62 10.34
C THR A 33 -0.90 -6.99 11.00
N ARG A 34 -0.99 -8.18 11.61
CA ARG A 34 -2.20 -8.62 12.32
C ARG A 34 -2.49 -7.73 13.52
N GLU A 35 -1.49 -7.35 14.29
CA GLU A 35 -1.64 -6.43 15.41
C GLU A 35 -2.13 -5.06 14.94
N TRP A 36 -1.59 -4.57 13.82
CA TRP A 36 -2.03 -3.31 13.25
C TRP A 36 -3.52 -3.33 12.87
N PHE A 37 -3.98 -4.40 12.22
CA PHE A 37 -5.41 -4.56 11.89
C PHE A 37 -6.28 -4.69 13.15
N ALA A 38 -5.79 -5.35 14.18
CA ALA A 38 -6.54 -5.55 15.43
C ALA A 38 -6.65 -4.27 16.28
N CYS A 39 -5.61 -3.46 16.32
CA CYS A 39 -5.49 -2.34 17.27
C CYS A 39 -5.32 -0.97 16.58
N GLY A 40 -4.50 -0.87 15.53
CA GLY A 40 -4.13 0.39 14.90
C GLY A 40 -5.11 0.89 13.82
N ALA A 41 -5.71 -0.03 13.09
CA ALA A 41 -6.50 0.29 11.91
C ALA A 41 -7.73 1.17 12.18
N GLN A 42 -8.29 1.08 13.38
CA GLN A 42 -9.48 1.85 13.76
C GLN A 42 -9.25 3.36 13.80
N ALA A 43 -8.01 3.79 13.92
CA ALA A 43 -7.64 5.21 13.89
C ALA A 43 -7.70 5.80 12.48
N TYR A 44 -7.85 4.98 11.45
CA TYR A 44 -7.74 5.38 10.06
C TYR A 44 -8.97 4.99 9.25
N GLN A 45 -9.18 5.72 8.16
CA GLN A 45 -10.13 5.36 7.11
C GLN A 45 -9.36 4.59 6.02
N LEU A 46 -9.74 3.33 5.80
CA LEU A 46 -8.99 2.41 4.93
C LEU A 46 -9.56 2.37 3.52
N PHE A 47 -8.67 2.33 2.54
CA PHE A 47 -9.01 2.22 1.12
C PHE A 47 -8.12 1.20 0.44
N VAL A 48 -8.65 0.57 -0.61
CA VAL A 48 -7.92 -0.27 -1.55
C VAL A 48 -8.27 0.19 -2.98
N SER A 49 -7.83 -0.53 -3.99
CA SER A 49 -8.17 -0.27 -5.40
C SER A 49 -8.42 -1.59 -6.12
N GLN A 50 -8.88 -1.50 -7.38
CA GLN A 50 -9.02 -2.67 -8.24
C GLN A 50 -7.68 -3.39 -8.48
N LEU A 51 -6.57 -2.67 -8.41
CA LEU A 51 -5.25 -3.29 -8.50
C LEU A 51 -5.03 -4.27 -7.35
N VAL A 52 -5.37 -3.86 -6.13
CA VAL A 52 -5.25 -4.71 -4.94
C VAL A 52 -6.17 -5.92 -5.07
N VAL A 53 -7.42 -5.71 -5.49
CA VAL A 53 -8.40 -6.80 -5.69
C VAL A 53 -7.87 -7.81 -6.70
N ARG A 54 -7.35 -7.35 -7.84
CA ARG A 54 -6.79 -8.20 -8.89
C ARG A 54 -5.60 -9.01 -8.40
N GLU A 55 -4.65 -8.36 -7.76
CA GLU A 55 -3.46 -9.02 -7.22
C GLU A 55 -3.83 -10.00 -6.10
N ALA A 56 -4.73 -9.61 -5.22
CA ALA A 56 -5.20 -10.46 -4.11
C ALA A 56 -5.97 -11.70 -4.60
N SER A 57 -6.59 -11.62 -5.77
CA SER A 57 -7.40 -12.70 -6.34
C SER A 57 -6.57 -13.73 -7.11
N SER A 58 -5.28 -13.48 -7.33
CA SER A 58 -4.40 -14.36 -8.10
C SER A 58 -3.65 -15.36 -7.21
N GLY A 59 -3.09 -16.39 -7.84
CA GLY A 59 -2.29 -17.42 -7.16
C GLY A 59 -3.15 -18.54 -6.57
N ASP A 60 -2.67 -19.13 -5.48
CA ASP A 60 -3.35 -20.24 -4.81
C ASP A 60 -4.79 -19.84 -4.40
N GLU A 61 -5.74 -20.69 -4.74
CA GLU A 61 -7.18 -20.41 -4.58
C GLU A 61 -7.57 -20.21 -3.11
N GLU A 62 -7.06 -21.02 -2.19
CA GLU A 62 -7.36 -20.90 -0.77
C GLU A 62 -6.77 -19.60 -0.20
N ALA A 63 -5.52 -19.30 -0.53
CA ALA A 63 -4.85 -18.06 -0.12
C ALA A 63 -5.57 -16.83 -0.69
N ALA A 64 -5.99 -16.90 -1.96
CA ALA A 64 -6.74 -15.81 -2.60
C ALA A 64 -8.09 -15.55 -1.91
N ARG A 65 -8.80 -16.59 -1.52
CA ARG A 65 -10.07 -16.45 -0.77
C ARG A 65 -9.87 -15.70 0.54
N ALA A 66 -8.83 -16.00 1.28
CA ALA A 66 -8.54 -15.34 2.56
C ALA A 66 -8.24 -13.84 2.33
N ARG A 67 -7.45 -13.52 1.30
CA ARG A 67 -7.15 -12.12 0.94
C ARG A 67 -8.40 -11.37 0.51
N VAL A 68 -9.21 -11.94 -0.38
CA VAL A 68 -10.44 -11.32 -0.87
C VAL A 68 -11.44 -11.11 0.27
N ALA A 69 -11.52 -12.04 1.22
CA ALA A 69 -12.38 -11.90 2.39
C ALA A 69 -12.00 -10.67 3.25
N LEU A 70 -10.70 -10.41 3.40
CA LEU A 70 -10.23 -9.22 4.14
C LEU A 70 -10.59 -7.92 3.41
N LEU A 71 -10.64 -7.94 2.07
CA LEU A 71 -10.99 -6.76 1.26
C LEU A 71 -12.48 -6.43 1.28
N ALA A 72 -13.34 -7.37 1.67
CA ALA A 72 -14.78 -7.18 1.65
C ALA A 72 -15.20 -5.97 2.48
N GLY A 73 -15.97 -5.06 1.87
CA GLY A 73 -16.47 -3.86 2.52
C GLY A 73 -15.50 -2.68 2.54
N LEU A 74 -14.25 -2.84 2.08
CA LEU A 74 -13.33 -1.71 1.96
C LEU A 74 -13.63 -0.90 0.70
N PRO A 75 -13.70 0.44 0.80
CA PRO A 75 -13.93 1.31 -0.36
C PRO A 75 -12.81 1.18 -1.39
N LEU A 76 -13.18 1.21 -2.68
CA LEU A 76 -12.24 1.13 -3.79
C LEU A 76 -11.95 2.53 -4.35
N LEU A 77 -10.68 2.90 -4.40
CA LEU A 77 -10.24 4.09 -5.13
C LEU A 77 -10.15 3.75 -6.62
N ALA A 78 -10.68 4.62 -7.46
CA ALA A 78 -10.72 4.37 -8.90
C ALA A 78 -9.33 4.48 -9.54
N VAL A 79 -9.02 3.56 -10.44
CA VAL A 79 -7.82 3.61 -11.28
C VAL A 79 -8.18 4.40 -12.54
N THR A 80 -7.99 5.72 -12.47
CA THR A 80 -8.39 6.65 -13.53
C THR A 80 -7.26 6.87 -14.55
N ASP A 81 -7.56 7.61 -15.62
CA ASP A 81 -6.54 8.03 -16.60
C ASP A 81 -5.44 8.87 -15.92
N ALA A 82 -5.81 9.71 -14.96
CA ALA A 82 -4.83 10.50 -14.18
C ALA A 82 -3.85 9.59 -13.40
N VAL A 83 -4.35 8.49 -12.83
CA VAL A 83 -3.52 7.49 -12.16
C VAL A 83 -2.53 6.87 -13.15
N GLY A 84 -3.00 6.46 -14.31
CA GLY A 84 -2.15 5.89 -15.36
C GLY A 84 -1.09 6.88 -15.83
N ALA A 85 -1.46 8.14 -16.00
CA ALA A 85 -0.53 9.19 -16.41
C ALA A 85 0.57 9.43 -15.38
N LEU A 86 0.22 9.51 -14.09
CA LEU A 86 1.21 9.69 -13.02
C LEU A 86 2.12 8.46 -12.89
N ALA A 87 1.58 7.25 -13.00
CA ALA A 87 2.38 6.03 -12.99
C ALA A 87 3.40 6.02 -14.13
N ALA A 88 2.98 6.44 -15.34
CA ALA A 88 3.89 6.57 -16.49
C ALA A 88 5.00 7.60 -16.24
N GLU A 89 4.69 8.70 -15.59
CA GLU A 89 5.68 9.72 -15.19
C GLU A 89 6.70 9.15 -14.18
N LEU A 90 6.24 8.40 -13.18
CA LEU A 90 7.10 7.75 -12.19
C LEU A 90 8.13 6.82 -12.84
N VAL A 91 7.69 6.05 -13.82
CA VAL A 91 8.57 5.15 -14.57
C VAL A 91 9.42 5.94 -15.57
N GLY A 92 8.82 6.84 -16.35
CA GLY A 92 9.48 7.59 -17.40
C GLY A 92 10.59 8.50 -16.90
N LYS A 93 10.45 9.06 -15.70
CA LYS A 93 11.46 9.92 -15.06
C LYS A 93 12.44 9.14 -14.18
N GLY A 94 12.36 7.82 -14.16
CA GLY A 94 13.32 6.95 -13.48
C GLY A 94 13.13 6.84 -11.97
N ALA A 95 12.01 7.31 -11.40
CA ALA A 95 11.74 7.15 -9.98
C ALA A 95 11.44 5.69 -9.62
N ILE A 96 10.79 4.96 -10.52
CA ILE A 96 10.44 3.54 -10.40
C ILE A 96 10.97 2.82 -11.65
N PRO A 97 11.66 1.67 -11.51
CA PRO A 97 12.14 0.93 -12.68
C PRO A 97 10.97 0.35 -13.50
N PRO A 98 11.12 0.21 -14.84
CA PRO A 98 10.05 -0.30 -15.71
C PRO A 98 9.49 -1.67 -15.29
N LYS A 99 10.32 -2.54 -14.73
CA LYS A 99 9.89 -3.86 -14.24
C LYS A 99 8.95 -3.79 -13.05
N ALA A 100 8.87 -2.63 -12.38
CA ALA A 100 8.02 -2.38 -11.22
C ALA A 100 6.87 -1.42 -11.55
N ALA A 101 6.40 -1.41 -12.79
CA ALA A 101 5.34 -0.50 -13.25
C ALA A 101 4.03 -0.66 -12.44
N GLU A 102 3.71 -1.85 -11.96
CA GLU A 102 2.53 -2.06 -11.10
C GLU A 102 2.71 -1.39 -9.74
N ASP A 103 3.92 -1.38 -9.20
CA ASP A 103 4.23 -0.68 -7.96
C ASP A 103 4.03 0.84 -8.13
N ALA A 104 4.41 1.37 -9.30
CA ALA A 104 4.16 2.76 -9.65
C ALA A 104 2.66 3.10 -9.69
N LEU A 105 1.82 2.16 -10.13
CA LEU A 105 0.36 2.34 -10.12
C LEU A 105 -0.19 2.48 -8.70
N HIS A 106 0.29 1.70 -7.74
CA HIS A 106 -0.14 1.82 -6.35
C HIS A 106 0.22 3.20 -5.77
N ILE A 107 1.42 3.69 -6.05
CA ILE A 107 1.84 5.03 -5.61
C ILE A 107 0.94 6.09 -6.26
N ALA A 108 0.68 5.96 -7.56
CA ALA A 108 -0.13 6.90 -8.30
C ALA A 108 -1.58 6.94 -7.81
N VAL A 109 -2.18 5.80 -7.48
CA VAL A 109 -3.54 5.76 -6.90
C VAL A 109 -3.58 6.59 -5.60
N ALA A 110 -2.64 6.35 -4.71
CA ALA A 110 -2.60 7.07 -3.43
C ALA A 110 -2.39 8.57 -3.63
N ALA A 111 -1.49 8.97 -4.50
CA ALA A 111 -1.19 10.39 -4.76
C ALA A 111 -2.34 11.11 -5.44
N VAL A 112 -2.92 10.55 -6.50
CA VAL A 112 -4.02 11.19 -7.24
C VAL A 112 -5.26 11.36 -6.36
N HIS A 113 -5.57 10.39 -5.52
CA HIS A 113 -6.71 10.47 -4.60
C HIS A 113 -6.42 11.23 -3.30
N GLY A 114 -5.20 11.71 -3.12
CA GLY A 114 -4.84 12.53 -1.95
C GLY A 114 -4.88 11.78 -0.62
N VAL A 115 -4.58 10.49 -0.61
CA VAL A 115 -4.53 9.69 0.62
C VAL A 115 -3.34 10.12 1.47
N ASP A 116 -3.52 10.13 2.79
CA ASP A 116 -2.46 10.55 3.69
C ASP A 116 -1.31 9.55 3.75
N PHE A 117 -1.63 8.25 3.83
CA PHE A 117 -0.63 7.18 3.98
C PHE A 117 -0.80 6.10 2.92
N LEU A 118 0.32 5.62 2.39
CA LEU A 118 0.39 4.39 1.60
C LEU A 118 1.09 3.33 2.45
N LEU A 119 0.33 2.33 2.89
CA LEU A 119 0.82 1.28 3.76
C LEU A 119 1.25 0.07 2.94
N THR A 120 2.51 -0.36 3.12
CA THR A 120 3.11 -1.41 2.29
C THR A 120 4.25 -2.13 3.01
N TRP A 121 4.48 -3.39 2.65
CA TRP A 121 5.69 -4.11 2.98
C TRP A 121 6.65 -4.25 1.79
N ASN A 122 6.30 -3.66 0.64
CA ASN A 122 7.20 -3.64 -0.52
C ASN A 122 8.33 -2.64 -0.28
N CYS A 123 9.38 -3.08 0.41
CA CYS A 123 10.54 -2.25 0.74
C CYS A 123 11.54 -2.14 -0.41
N LYS A 124 11.32 -2.90 -1.49
CA LYS A 124 12.21 -2.86 -2.65
C LYS A 124 11.87 -1.70 -3.60
N HIS A 125 10.57 -1.50 -3.90
CA HIS A 125 10.15 -0.55 -4.93
C HIS A 125 9.17 0.52 -4.45
N ILE A 126 8.62 0.42 -3.25
CA ILE A 126 7.66 1.40 -2.73
C ILE A 126 8.20 2.05 -1.45
N ALA A 127 8.35 1.30 -0.37
CA ALA A 127 8.89 1.79 0.89
C ALA A 127 10.41 1.69 0.90
N ASN A 128 11.06 2.33 -0.06
CA ASN A 128 12.51 2.31 -0.22
C ASN A 128 13.04 3.75 -0.09
N ALA A 129 13.80 3.99 0.97
CA ALA A 129 14.33 5.31 1.29
C ALA A 129 15.17 5.91 0.15
N ALA A 130 15.89 5.07 -0.61
CA ALA A 130 16.72 5.53 -1.74
C ALA A 130 15.89 6.07 -2.91
N MET A 131 14.63 5.64 -3.05
CA MET A 131 13.72 6.05 -4.13
C MET A 131 12.77 7.16 -3.70
N ARG A 132 12.60 7.39 -2.42
CA ARG A 132 11.55 8.25 -1.85
C ARG A 132 11.59 9.67 -2.38
N GLN A 133 12.77 10.29 -2.41
CA GLN A 133 12.91 11.67 -2.85
C GLN A 133 12.50 11.84 -4.32
N ALA A 134 12.88 10.91 -5.19
CA ALA A 134 12.52 10.94 -6.60
C ALA A 134 11.01 10.75 -6.80
N ILE A 135 10.40 9.82 -6.04
CA ILE A 135 8.94 9.59 -6.07
C ILE A 135 8.20 10.87 -5.68
N GLU A 136 8.59 11.49 -4.57
CA GLU A 136 7.95 12.72 -4.08
C GLU A 136 8.07 13.86 -5.09
N ARG A 137 9.24 14.00 -5.70
CA ARG A 137 9.48 15.04 -6.71
C ARG A 137 8.57 14.86 -7.93
N VAL A 138 8.47 13.65 -8.45
CA VAL A 138 7.60 13.36 -9.61
C VAL A 138 6.14 13.66 -9.28
N CYS A 139 5.67 13.26 -8.11
CA CYS A 139 4.29 13.54 -7.69
C CYS A 139 4.04 15.06 -7.61
N ARG A 140 4.91 15.80 -6.97
CA ARG A 140 4.77 17.27 -6.81
C ARG A 140 4.88 18.02 -8.13
N ASP A 141 5.75 17.58 -9.03
CA ASP A 141 5.86 18.16 -10.38
C ASP A 141 4.58 17.95 -11.20
N ALA A 142 3.80 16.93 -10.88
CA ALA A 142 2.49 16.67 -11.49
C ALA A 142 1.32 17.29 -10.70
N ASP A 143 1.60 18.16 -9.73
CA ASP A 143 0.64 18.85 -8.87
C ASP A 143 -0.11 17.93 -7.89
N TYR A 144 0.50 16.81 -7.49
CA TYR A 144 -0.05 15.92 -6.47
C TYR A 144 0.84 15.92 -5.22
N GLU A 145 0.22 16.01 -4.05
CA GLU A 145 0.94 15.77 -2.81
C GLU A 145 1.18 14.26 -2.65
N PRO A 146 2.44 13.81 -2.52
CA PRO A 146 2.70 12.38 -2.33
C PRO A 146 2.18 11.90 -0.98
N PRO A 147 1.70 10.64 -0.90
CA PRO A 147 1.37 10.05 0.40
C PRO A 147 2.64 9.84 1.22
N VAL A 148 2.48 9.75 2.54
CA VAL A 148 3.55 9.23 3.39
C VAL A 148 3.59 7.71 3.18
N ILE A 149 4.67 7.22 2.60
CA ILE A 149 4.86 5.79 2.37
C ILE A 149 5.47 5.18 3.63
N CYS A 150 4.81 4.18 4.19
CA CYS A 150 5.25 3.56 5.45
C CYS A 150 4.85 2.09 5.53
N THR A 151 5.46 1.39 6.49
CA THR A 151 5.11 0.02 6.85
C THR A 151 4.15 0.02 8.03
N PRO A 152 3.42 -1.09 8.28
CA PRO A 152 2.60 -1.22 9.49
C PRO A 152 3.38 -1.03 10.80
N GLU A 153 4.68 -1.32 10.80
CA GLU A 153 5.54 -1.09 11.97
C GLU A 153 5.68 0.40 12.29
N GLU A 154 5.75 1.25 11.27
CA GLU A 154 5.91 2.69 11.43
C GLU A 154 4.60 3.42 11.74
N LEU A 155 3.46 2.87 11.33
CA LEU A 155 2.15 3.50 11.47
C LEU A 155 1.46 3.01 12.75
N THR A 156 2.06 3.35 13.88
CA THR A 156 1.55 3.01 15.20
C THR A 156 1.01 4.27 15.90
N SER A 157 0.05 4.08 16.82
CA SER A 157 -0.43 5.17 17.68
C SER A 157 0.27 5.12 19.04
N ASP A 158 0.51 6.27 19.63
CA ASP A 158 1.16 6.42 20.94
C ASP A 158 0.26 5.97 22.12
N GLU A 159 -0.86 5.33 21.85
CA GLU A 159 -1.82 4.92 22.89
C GLU A 159 -1.57 3.54 23.51
N GLU A 160 -0.42 2.95 23.24
CA GLU A 160 -0.04 1.63 23.78
C GLU A 160 1.04 1.74 24.87
N ASP A 161 0.83 2.60 25.89
CA ASP A 161 1.60 2.56 27.12
C ASP A 161 0.77 2.02 28.28
#